data_d40fd4f8272b66add64ad2c0b7176f65
#
_entry.id   d40fd4f8272b66add64ad2c0b7176f65
#
_cell.length_a   1.000
_cell.length_b   1.000
_cell.length_c   1.000
_cell.angle_alpha   90.00
_cell.angle_beta   90.00
_cell.angle_gamma   90.00
#
_symmetry.space_group_name_H-M   'P 1'
#
loop_
_entity.id
_entity.type
_entity.pdbx_description
1 polymer ?
#
loop_
_entity_poly.entity_id
_entity_poly.type
_entity_poly.pdbx_seq_one_letter_code
_entity_poly.pdbx_strand_id
1 'polypeptide(L)'
;MLEITNLAKHFGGVAALDGVRLSVAAGRVHALLGENGAGKSTLLKCLSGAYRPDRGEIRLSGQPFDPRNPRDAEAAGLRFVHQELNLVPGFTAYENAFVGRPYPRRFGLIDWAGMRARMDAVRRRLRLDLPLDIPVRRLSVSQRQLVEILRALMDDARILVLDEPTASLSEAEAATLRKVTADLGRAGCAVIFVSHRMDEVFEVAQDYTVLRNGRTVGHGELAGTTRDEIVAMMAGQALSHQRPAALPPTGAPVLTLSGFAAGPHRRPLDLTVSSGEIVGLYGIVGSGRSSLLKSIWGATPAASGGIAIAGRALPPSGIAARIRAGVAFAPEDRRSTGLIMSHSVLDNAVLPRLPRYRALPRLPVLSRPAMRRGARAMLGAVNAKFGRLTDRIATLSGGNQQKVLIGRWLSPETRLLLLDEPTRGVDVRSKAEIHQLCRDLAARGTPVVFATSDIEELFMLAGRIMVLAHGAIALDAPAESLTRQDVLTATFADAKGPLTGLPATSPRGGEEGLPR
;
A
#
# COMPACT_ATOMS: atom_id res chain seq x y z
N MET A 1 3.67 -31.28 1.34
CA MET A 1 2.28 -31.13 0.85
C MET A 1 2.23 -30.62 -0.59
N LEU A 2 2.81 -29.46 -0.89
CA LEU A 2 3.01 -28.91 -2.22
C LEU A 2 4.50 -28.76 -2.48
N GLU A 3 4.96 -29.22 -3.64
CA GLU A 3 6.34 -29.10 -4.08
C GLU A 3 6.39 -28.57 -5.51
N ILE A 4 7.21 -27.56 -5.73
CA ILE A 4 7.45 -26.96 -7.03
C ILE A 4 8.95 -27.04 -7.32
N THR A 5 9.30 -27.59 -8.46
CA THR A 5 10.70 -27.78 -8.84
C THR A 5 10.94 -27.19 -10.23
N ASN A 6 11.89 -26.26 -10.30
CA ASN A 6 12.41 -25.68 -11.54
C ASN A 6 11.32 -25.09 -12.47
N LEU A 7 10.28 -24.45 -11.89
CA LEU A 7 9.14 -23.90 -12.63
C LEU A 7 9.55 -22.68 -13.44
N ALA A 8 9.19 -22.65 -14.73
CA ALA A 8 9.46 -21.52 -15.61
C ALA A 8 8.21 -21.12 -16.39
N LYS A 9 8.06 -19.80 -16.62
CA LYS A 9 6.99 -19.20 -17.43
C LYS A 9 7.46 -17.95 -18.14
N HIS A 10 7.26 -17.90 -19.46
CA HIS A 10 7.63 -16.76 -20.29
C HIS A 10 6.40 -16.11 -20.93
N PHE A 11 6.46 -14.80 -21.12
CA PHE A 11 5.48 -14.02 -21.85
C PHE A 11 6.20 -13.10 -22.84
N GLY A 12 5.95 -13.27 -24.14
CA GLY A 12 6.53 -12.39 -25.17
C GLY A 12 8.06 -12.28 -25.09
N GLY A 13 8.76 -13.39 -24.75
CA GLY A 13 10.22 -13.41 -24.62
C GLY A 13 10.76 -12.97 -23.24
N VAL A 14 9.90 -12.50 -22.34
CA VAL A 14 10.28 -12.12 -20.97
C VAL A 14 10.01 -13.27 -20.01
N ALA A 15 11.02 -13.70 -19.26
CA ALA A 15 10.86 -14.70 -18.20
C ALA A 15 10.15 -14.08 -16.99
N ALA A 16 8.91 -14.49 -16.75
CA ALA A 16 8.17 -14.13 -15.55
C ALA A 16 8.47 -15.06 -14.38
N LEU A 17 8.78 -16.33 -14.67
CA LEU A 17 9.34 -17.32 -13.75
C LEU A 17 10.51 -18.03 -14.45
N ASP A 18 11.61 -18.26 -13.72
CA ASP A 18 12.79 -18.93 -14.24
C ASP A 18 13.45 -19.78 -13.15
N GLY A 19 13.10 -21.06 -13.13
CA GLY A 19 13.64 -22.02 -12.18
C GLY A 19 13.13 -21.91 -10.75
N VAL A 20 11.87 -21.49 -10.55
CA VAL A 20 11.25 -21.32 -9.24
C VAL A 20 11.16 -22.66 -8.50
N ARG A 21 11.49 -22.63 -7.20
CA ARG A 21 11.34 -23.71 -6.24
C ARG A 21 10.51 -23.23 -5.06
N LEU A 22 9.57 -24.07 -4.61
CA LEU A 22 8.72 -23.82 -3.44
C LEU A 22 8.35 -25.16 -2.80
N SER A 23 8.45 -25.25 -1.48
CA SER A 23 7.98 -26.39 -0.72
C SER A 23 7.09 -25.93 0.42
N VAL A 24 5.85 -26.43 0.49
CA VAL A 24 4.88 -26.08 1.52
C VAL A 24 4.47 -27.32 2.27
N ALA A 25 4.69 -27.33 3.57
CA ALA A 25 4.32 -28.44 4.45
C ALA A 25 2.83 -28.39 4.82
N ALA A 26 2.25 -29.56 5.13
CA ALA A 26 0.89 -29.60 5.66
C ALA A 26 0.85 -29.00 7.08
N GLY A 27 -0.22 -28.27 7.39
CA GLY A 27 -0.41 -27.69 8.71
C GLY A 27 0.51 -26.51 9.04
N ARG A 28 1.22 -25.97 8.07
CA ARG A 28 2.10 -24.80 8.25
C ARG A 28 1.64 -23.62 7.40
N VAL A 29 1.92 -22.43 7.88
CA VAL A 29 1.77 -21.19 7.12
C VAL A 29 3.12 -20.86 6.50
N HIS A 30 3.16 -20.85 5.18
CA HIS A 30 4.33 -20.57 4.38
C HIS A 30 4.24 -19.18 3.74
N ALA A 31 5.14 -18.27 4.07
CA ALA A 31 5.20 -16.95 3.47
C ALA A 31 5.82 -16.97 2.08
N LEU A 32 5.09 -16.50 1.08
CA LEU A 32 5.61 -16.25 -0.25
C LEU A 32 5.92 -14.78 -0.42
N LEU A 33 7.20 -14.44 -0.39
CA LEU A 33 7.73 -13.09 -0.31
C LEU A 33 8.36 -12.65 -1.63
N GLY A 34 8.49 -11.35 -1.82
CA GLY A 34 9.11 -10.75 -3.00
C GLY A 34 8.46 -9.44 -3.37
N GLU A 35 9.16 -8.64 -4.15
CA GLU A 35 8.66 -7.36 -4.66
C GLU A 35 7.49 -7.54 -5.66
N ASN A 36 6.81 -6.43 -5.96
CA ASN A 36 5.87 -6.41 -7.07
C ASN A 36 6.63 -6.65 -8.38
N GLY A 37 6.14 -7.63 -9.18
CA GLY A 37 6.86 -8.07 -10.37
C GLY A 37 7.88 -9.20 -10.13
N ALA A 38 8.09 -9.65 -8.88
CA ALA A 38 8.99 -10.77 -8.58
C ALA A 38 8.53 -12.14 -9.13
N GLY A 39 7.29 -12.23 -9.63
CA GLY A 39 6.72 -13.46 -10.18
C GLY A 39 5.67 -14.13 -9.31
N LYS A 40 5.36 -13.61 -8.09
CA LYS A 40 4.38 -14.20 -7.15
C LYS A 40 3.03 -14.49 -7.80
N SER A 41 2.39 -13.47 -8.39
CA SER A 41 1.08 -13.64 -9.03
C SER A 41 1.13 -14.58 -10.25
N THR A 42 2.25 -14.65 -10.95
CA THR A 42 2.45 -15.61 -12.05
C THR A 42 2.54 -17.04 -11.51
N LEU A 43 3.27 -17.24 -10.41
CA LEU A 43 3.35 -18.53 -9.72
C LEU A 43 1.96 -18.97 -9.24
N LEU A 44 1.18 -18.09 -8.59
CA LEU A 44 -0.18 -18.40 -8.16
C LEU A 44 -1.11 -18.72 -9.31
N LYS A 45 -0.98 -18.05 -10.47
CA LYS A 45 -1.75 -18.35 -11.67
C LYS A 45 -1.34 -19.69 -12.32
N CYS A 46 -0.08 -20.12 -12.19
CA CYS A 46 0.32 -21.46 -12.58
C CYS A 46 -0.28 -22.52 -11.63
N LEU A 47 -0.26 -22.26 -10.31
CA LEU A 47 -0.88 -23.15 -9.32
C LEU A 47 -2.39 -23.27 -9.49
N SER A 48 -3.06 -22.19 -9.89
CA SER A 48 -4.50 -22.22 -10.15
C SER A 48 -4.88 -22.80 -11.51
N GLY A 49 -3.93 -23.15 -12.37
CA GLY A 49 -4.21 -23.62 -13.74
C GLY A 49 -4.66 -22.52 -14.70
N ALA A 50 -4.64 -21.24 -14.29
CA ALA A 50 -4.91 -20.11 -15.19
C ALA A 50 -3.78 -19.90 -16.22
N TYR A 51 -2.55 -20.25 -15.85
CA TYR A 51 -1.41 -20.29 -16.75
C TYR A 51 -0.76 -21.67 -16.73
N ARG A 52 -0.39 -22.18 -17.90
CA ARG A 52 0.39 -23.40 -17.99
C ARG A 52 1.89 -23.03 -17.90
N PRO A 53 2.67 -23.66 -17.01
CA PRO A 53 4.12 -23.49 -17.00
C PRO A 53 4.76 -23.98 -18.30
N ASP A 54 5.87 -23.38 -18.69
CA ASP A 54 6.60 -23.78 -19.89
C ASP A 54 7.59 -24.91 -19.57
N ARG A 55 8.10 -24.96 -18.32
CA ARG A 55 9.01 -25.99 -17.79
C ARG A 55 8.81 -26.15 -16.29
N GLY A 56 9.31 -27.26 -15.76
CA GLY A 56 9.28 -27.58 -14.34
C GLY A 56 8.12 -28.49 -13.96
N GLU A 57 8.06 -28.86 -12.71
CA GLU A 57 7.08 -29.81 -12.17
C GLU A 57 6.42 -29.23 -10.91
N ILE A 58 5.12 -29.49 -10.78
CA ILE A 58 4.36 -29.24 -9.55
C ILE A 58 3.88 -30.59 -9.04
N ARG A 59 4.08 -30.86 -7.76
CA ARG A 59 3.58 -32.06 -7.06
C ARG A 59 2.69 -31.67 -5.90
N LEU A 60 1.55 -32.34 -5.80
CA LEU A 60 0.61 -32.21 -4.69
C LEU A 60 0.53 -33.55 -3.94
N SER A 61 0.90 -33.56 -2.66
CA SER A 61 0.98 -34.80 -1.86
C SER A 61 1.79 -35.92 -2.52
N GLY A 62 2.91 -35.55 -3.16
CA GLY A 62 3.81 -36.46 -3.86
C GLY A 62 3.37 -36.89 -5.27
N GLN A 63 2.15 -36.56 -5.69
CA GLN A 63 1.63 -36.86 -7.03
C GLN A 63 1.84 -35.69 -7.99
N PRO A 64 2.13 -35.94 -9.28
CA PRO A 64 2.20 -34.88 -10.29
C PRO A 64 0.88 -34.10 -10.35
N PHE A 65 0.98 -32.77 -10.43
CA PHE A 65 -0.17 -31.87 -10.48
C PHE A 65 -0.02 -30.87 -11.64
N ASP A 66 -0.82 -31.04 -12.69
CA ASP A 66 -0.85 -30.19 -13.89
C ASP A 66 -2.28 -29.66 -14.12
N PRO A 67 -2.72 -28.65 -13.36
CA PRO A 67 -4.06 -28.11 -13.50
C PRO A 67 -4.19 -27.35 -14.83
N ARG A 68 -5.27 -27.62 -15.57
CA ARG A 68 -5.56 -27.00 -16.89
C ARG A 68 -6.48 -25.79 -16.77
N ASN A 69 -7.14 -25.65 -15.65
CA ASN A 69 -8.07 -24.59 -15.35
C ASN A 69 -8.27 -24.48 -13.82
N PRO A 70 -8.86 -23.36 -13.32
CA PRO A 70 -9.09 -23.20 -11.89
C PRO A 70 -9.92 -24.29 -11.21
N ARG A 71 -10.84 -24.93 -11.94
CA ARG A 71 -11.67 -26.01 -11.37
C ARG A 71 -10.84 -27.25 -11.06
N ASP A 72 -9.80 -27.55 -11.86
CA ASP A 72 -8.89 -28.66 -11.58
C ASP A 72 -8.13 -28.41 -10.26
N ALA A 73 -7.67 -27.19 -10.05
CA ALA A 73 -7.00 -26.80 -8.81
C ALA A 73 -7.96 -26.89 -7.60
N GLU A 74 -9.19 -26.40 -7.76
CA GLU A 74 -10.21 -26.51 -6.74
C GLU A 74 -10.58 -27.96 -6.40
N ALA A 75 -10.72 -28.83 -7.42
CA ALA A 75 -10.98 -30.26 -7.22
C ALA A 75 -9.86 -30.98 -6.47
N ALA A 76 -8.61 -30.54 -6.64
CA ALA A 76 -7.46 -31.04 -5.91
C ALA A 76 -7.33 -30.50 -4.47
N GLY A 77 -8.22 -29.59 -4.07
CA GLY A 77 -8.24 -28.99 -2.72
C GLY A 77 -7.42 -27.71 -2.57
N LEU A 78 -7.00 -27.07 -3.66
CA LEU A 78 -6.41 -25.72 -3.61
C LEU A 78 -7.52 -24.68 -3.62
N ARG A 79 -7.42 -23.69 -2.74
CA ARG A 79 -8.36 -22.56 -2.66
C ARG A 79 -7.58 -21.26 -2.68
N PHE A 80 -8.12 -20.28 -3.42
CA PHE A 80 -7.49 -18.97 -3.61
C PHE A 80 -8.40 -17.87 -3.08
N VAL A 81 -7.85 -17.01 -2.24
CA VAL A 81 -8.43 -15.73 -1.83
C VAL A 81 -7.55 -14.65 -2.42
N HIS A 82 -8.09 -13.94 -3.40
CA HIS A 82 -7.38 -12.92 -4.15
C HIS A 82 -7.43 -11.56 -3.45
N GLN A 83 -6.51 -10.69 -3.79
CA GLN A 83 -6.45 -9.30 -3.30
C GLN A 83 -7.73 -8.51 -3.63
N GLU A 84 -8.30 -8.70 -4.82
CA GLU A 84 -9.60 -8.13 -5.21
C GLU A 84 -10.71 -9.11 -4.85
N LEU A 85 -11.69 -8.65 -4.07
CA LEU A 85 -12.79 -9.50 -3.60
C LEU A 85 -13.77 -9.80 -4.75
N ASN A 86 -14.01 -11.08 -5.00
CA ASN A 86 -14.92 -11.55 -6.05
C ASN A 86 -16.31 -11.87 -5.48
N LEU A 87 -16.91 -10.91 -4.75
CA LEU A 87 -18.24 -11.04 -4.16
C LEU A 87 -19.28 -10.28 -4.98
N VAL A 88 -20.46 -10.85 -5.08
CA VAL A 88 -21.65 -10.18 -5.67
C VAL A 88 -22.23 -9.24 -4.62
N PRO A 89 -22.16 -7.90 -4.80
CA PRO A 89 -22.47 -6.94 -3.74
C PRO A 89 -23.89 -7.00 -3.19
N GLY A 90 -24.86 -7.42 -4.01
CA GLY A 90 -26.27 -7.53 -3.65
C GLY A 90 -26.62 -8.80 -2.89
N PHE A 91 -25.76 -9.82 -2.92
CA PHE A 91 -25.98 -11.11 -2.29
C PHE A 91 -25.54 -11.11 -0.83
N THR A 92 -26.17 -11.95 -0.03
CA THR A 92 -25.75 -12.25 1.34
C THR A 92 -24.44 -13.06 1.36
N ALA A 93 -23.84 -13.23 2.53
CA ALA A 93 -22.61 -14.00 2.66
C ALA A 93 -22.82 -15.47 2.25
N TYR A 94 -23.93 -16.11 2.69
CA TYR A 94 -24.20 -17.51 2.32
C TYR A 94 -24.55 -17.67 0.84
N GLU A 95 -25.24 -16.72 0.20
CA GLU A 95 -25.48 -16.76 -1.25
C GLU A 95 -24.18 -16.64 -2.02
N ASN A 96 -23.28 -15.73 -1.63
CA ASN A 96 -21.95 -15.61 -2.22
C ASN A 96 -21.12 -16.89 -2.09
N ALA A 97 -21.27 -17.64 -0.99
CA ALA A 97 -20.54 -18.90 -0.79
C ALA A 97 -20.91 -19.97 -1.85
N PHE A 98 -22.08 -19.89 -2.47
CA PHE A 98 -22.53 -20.83 -3.48
C PHE A 98 -22.45 -20.28 -4.92
N VAL A 99 -22.00 -19.05 -5.13
CA VAL A 99 -21.77 -18.53 -6.49
C VAL A 99 -20.75 -19.42 -7.22
N GLY A 100 -21.14 -19.95 -8.38
CA GLY A 100 -20.31 -20.86 -9.18
C GLY A 100 -20.32 -22.32 -8.73
N ARG A 101 -21.14 -22.68 -7.75
CA ARG A 101 -21.31 -24.04 -7.21
C ARG A 101 -22.73 -24.56 -7.45
N PRO A 102 -22.94 -25.89 -7.45
CA PRO A 102 -24.29 -26.45 -7.45
C PRO A 102 -25.05 -26.02 -6.18
N TYR A 103 -26.22 -25.46 -6.36
CA TYR A 103 -27.08 -25.13 -5.22
C TYR A 103 -27.66 -26.44 -4.61
N PRO A 104 -27.57 -26.62 -3.28
CA PRO A 104 -28.23 -27.72 -2.60
C PRO A 104 -29.74 -27.65 -2.88
N ARG A 105 -30.33 -28.79 -3.14
CA ARG A 105 -31.78 -28.88 -3.42
C ARG A 105 -32.46 -29.81 -2.43
N ARG A 106 -33.67 -29.42 -2.03
CA ARG A 106 -34.60 -30.24 -1.24
C ARG A 106 -35.95 -30.23 -1.92
N PHE A 107 -36.48 -31.41 -2.25
CA PHE A 107 -37.72 -31.57 -3.02
C PHE A 107 -37.74 -30.79 -4.35
N GLY A 108 -36.61 -30.69 -5.05
CA GLY A 108 -36.48 -29.96 -6.31
C GLY A 108 -36.28 -28.45 -6.21
N LEU A 109 -36.51 -27.85 -5.04
CA LEU A 109 -36.30 -26.43 -4.74
C LEU A 109 -34.91 -26.18 -4.11
N ILE A 110 -34.42 -24.94 -4.22
CA ILE A 110 -33.16 -24.54 -3.57
C ILE A 110 -33.31 -24.61 -2.05
N ASP A 111 -32.43 -25.32 -1.39
CA ASP A 111 -32.36 -25.43 0.08
C ASP A 111 -31.59 -24.28 0.69
N TRP A 112 -32.20 -23.11 0.83
CA TRP A 112 -31.62 -21.92 1.45
C TRP A 112 -31.19 -22.16 2.90
N ALA A 113 -31.96 -22.94 3.66
CA ALA A 113 -31.65 -23.27 5.04
C ALA A 113 -30.37 -24.15 5.12
N GLY A 114 -30.25 -25.12 4.24
CA GLY A 114 -29.05 -25.97 4.13
C GLY A 114 -27.82 -25.17 3.70
N MET A 115 -27.97 -24.24 2.76
CA MET A 115 -26.87 -23.33 2.36
C MET A 115 -26.35 -22.52 3.55
N ARG A 116 -27.28 -21.88 4.27
CA ARG A 116 -26.96 -21.09 5.46
C ARG A 116 -26.29 -21.94 6.55
N ALA A 117 -26.88 -23.11 6.85
CA ALA A 117 -26.36 -24.01 7.87
C ALA A 117 -24.93 -24.49 7.59
N ARG A 118 -24.60 -24.79 6.32
CA ARG A 118 -23.24 -25.18 5.90
C ARG A 118 -22.25 -24.06 6.13
N MET A 119 -22.56 -22.83 5.73
CA MET A 119 -21.67 -21.70 5.95
C MET A 119 -21.54 -21.36 7.45
N ASP A 120 -22.62 -21.44 8.20
CA ASP A 120 -22.62 -21.21 9.65
C ASP A 120 -21.78 -22.24 10.41
N ALA A 121 -21.72 -23.48 9.94
CA ALA A 121 -20.84 -24.50 10.50
C ALA A 121 -19.35 -24.13 10.36
N VAL A 122 -18.94 -23.62 9.20
CA VAL A 122 -17.57 -23.14 8.97
C VAL A 122 -17.30 -21.90 9.82
N ARG A 123 -18.23 -20.93 9.85
CA ARG A 123 -18.13 -19.72 10.69
C ARG A 123 -17.90 -20.06 12.17
N ARG A 124 -18.69 -21.00 12.71
CA ARG A 124 -18.57 -21.46 14.11
C ARG A 124 -17.25 -22.18 14.38
N ARG A 125 -16.79 -23.02 13.44
CA ARG A 125 -15.49 -23.70 13.54
C ARG A 125 -14.34 -22.70 13.68
N LEU A 126 -14.42 -21.57 12.97
CA LEU A 126 -13.42 -20.50 13.00
C LEU A 126 -13.67 -19.45 14.09
N ARG A 127 -14.76 -19.59 14.86
CA ARG A 127 -15.17 -18.65 15.92
C ARG A 127 -15.28 -17.20 15.43
N LEU A 128 -15.83 -17.03 14.21
CA LEU A 128 -15.96 -15.72 13.61
C LEU A 128 -17.30 -15.06 13.98
N ASP A 129 -17.24 -13.78 14.38
CA ASP A 129 -18.43 -12.95 14.52
C ASP A 129 -18.69 -12.23 13.18
N LEU A 130 -19.55 -12.83 12.36
CA LEU A 130 -19.88 -12.34 11.03
C LEU A 130 -21.37 -12.56 10.73
N PRO A 131 -22.13 -11.51 10.40
CA PRO A 131 -23.52 -11.66 9.98
C PRO A 131 -23.58 -12.29 8.58
N LEU A 132 -24.33 -13.38 8.44
CA LEU A 132 -24.44 -14.13 7.20
C LEU A 132 -25.61 -13.68 6.31
N ASP A 133 -26.59 -12.98 6.88
CA ASP A 133 -27.92 -12.73 6.29
C ASP A 133 -28.08 -11.35 5.65
N ILE A 134 -27.07 -10.49 5.74
CA ILE A 134 -27.11 -9.17 5.14
C ILE A 134 -26.32 -9.13 3.83
N PRO A 135 -26.71 -8.30 2.85
CA PRO A 135 -25.96 -8.12 1.61
C PRO A 135 -24.52 -7.70 1.88
N VAL A 136 -23.55 -8.33 1.20
CA VAL A 136 -22.12 -8.10 1.46
C VAL A 136 -21.68 -6.65 1.21
N ARG A 137 -22.44 -5.86 0.43
CA ARG A 137 -22.20 -4.42 0.28
C ARG A 137 -22.34 -3.62 1.59
N ARG A 138 -23.06 -4.16 2.60
CA ARG A 138 -23.23 -3.55 3.93
C ARG A 138 -22.17 -3.99 4.92
N LEU A 139 -21.35 -4.97 4.57
CA LEU A 139 -20.24 -5.45 5.39
C LEU A 139 -19.04 -4.53 5.26
N SER A 140 -18.21 -4.45 6.31
CA SER A 140 -16.91 -3.80 6.25
C SER A 140 -15.97 -4.53 5.27
N VAL A 141 -14.85 -3.91 4.91
CA VAL A 141 -13.88 -4.53 4.01
C VAL A 141 -13.34 -5.83 4.62
N SER A 142 -13.04 -5.82 5.91
CA SER A 142 -12.58 -7.00 6.66
C SER A 142 -13.62 -8.11 6.72
N GLN A 143 -14.87 -7.77 6.99
CA GLN A 143 -15.97 -8.75 6.99
C GLN A 143 -16.15 -9.39 5.62
N ARG A 144 -16.04 -8.63 4.54
CA ARG A 144 -16.06 -9.16 3.18
C ARG A 144 -14.88 -10.10 2.91
N GLN A 145 -13.69 -9.78 3.42
CA GLN A 145 -12.51 -10.66 3.34
C GLN A 145 -12.77 -11.99 4.07
N LEU A 146 -13.37 -11.94 5.26
CA LEU A 146 -13.76 -13.15 6.00
C LEU A 146 -14.83 -13.98 5.25
N VAL A 147 -15.75 -13.34 4.52
CA VAL A 147 -16.71 -14.05 3.65
C VAL A 147 -15.98 -14.84 2.55
N GLU A 148 -14.94 -14.25 1.91
CA GLU A 148 -14.14 -14.97 0.91
C GLU A 148 -13.39 -16.17 1.52
N ILE A 149 -12.83 -16.01 2.71
CA ILE A 149 -12.18 -17.12 3.42
C ILE A 149 -13.17 -18.21 3.78
N LEU A 150 -14.34 -17.86 4.35
CA LEU A 150 -15.40 -18.81 4.63
C LEU A 150 -15.83 -19.56 3.38
N ARG A 151 -16.02 -18.82 2.25
CA ARG A 151 -16.34 -19.40 0.95
C ARG A 151 -15.27 -20.40 0.50
N ALA A 152 -14.00 -20.06 0.63
CA ALA A 152 -12.90 -20.95 0.28
C ALA A 152 -12.87 -22.24 1.13
N LEU A 153 -13.32 -22.15 2.39
CA LEU A 153 -13.32 -23.25 3.36
C LEU A 153 -14.63 -24.03 3.43
N MET A 154 -15.61 -23.71 2.59
CA MET A 154 -16.88 -24.46 2.50
C MET A 154 -16.69 -25.92 2.05
N ASP A 155 -15.65 -26.17 1.29
CA ASP A 155 -15.20 -27.49 0.89
C ASP A 155 -13.86 -27.80 1.56
N ASP A 156 -13.42 -29.05 1.56
CA ASP A 156 -12.17 -29.47 2.17
C ASP A 156 -10.97 -28.82 1.47
N ALA A 157 -10.53 -27.69 2.01
CA ALA A 157 -9.32 -27.00 1.56
C ALA A 157 -8.10 -27.72 2.17
N ARG A 158 -7.25 -28.29 1.30
CA ARG A 158 -5.94 -28.83 1.68
C ARG A 158 -4.90 -27.74 1.71
N ILE A 159 -4.96 -26.83 0.73
CA ILE A 159 -4.08 -25.66 0.61
C ILE A 159 -4.93 -24.42 0.41
N LEU A 160 -4.73 -23.41 1.26
CA LEU A 160 -5.34 -22.10 1.13
C LEU A 160 -4.27 -21.08 0.72
N VAL A 161 -4.50 -20.37 -0.36
CA VAL A 161 -3.64 -19.30 -0.85
C VAL A 161 -4.31 -17.97 -0.52
N LEU A 162 -3.63 -17.12 0.26
CA LEU A 162 -4.07 -15.79 0.66
C LEU A 162 -3.14 -14.77 -0.02
N ASP A 163 -3.66 -14.03 -1.02
CA ASP A 163 -2.88 -13.06 -1.79
C ASP A 163 -3.12 -11.64 -1.23
N GLU A 164 -2.14 -11.11 -0.47
CA GLU A 164 -2.17 -9.80 0.21
C GLU A 164 -3.46 -9.55 1.02
N PRO A 165 -3.86 -10.48 1.90
CA PRO A 165 -5.21 -10.47 2.47
C PRO A 165 -5.45 -9.32 3.47
N THR A 166 -4.42 -8.62 3.91
CA THR A 166 -4.48 -7.53 4.91
C THR A 166 -4.29 -6.14 4.31
N ALA A 167 -4.03 -6.03 3.01
CA ALA A 167 -3.62 -4.78 2.36
C ALA A 167 -4.60 -3.59 2.53
N SER A 168 -5.89 -3.87 2.74
CA SER A 168 -6.95 -2.86 2.89
C SER A 168 -7.62 -2.87 4.27
N LEU A 169 -7.02 -3.55 5.26
CA LEU A 169 -7.57 -3.71 6.61
C LEU A 169 -6.92 -2.75 7.60
N SER A 170 -7.68 -2.35 8.62
CA SER A 170 -7.13 -1.70 9.82
C SER A 170 -6.31 -2.73 10.63
N GLU A 171 -5.44 -2.26 11.53
CA GLU A 171 -4.58 -3.15 12.31
C GLU A 171 -5.39 -4.16 13.17
N ALA A 172 -6.49 -3.72 13.78
CA ALA A 172 -7.36 -4.59 14.56
C ALA A 172 -8.02 -5.70 13.69
N GLU A 173 -8.41 -5.34 12.46
CA GLU A 173 -8.99 -6.28 11.50
C GLU A 173 -7.93 -7.25 10.96
N ALA A 174 -6.71 -6.75 10.66
CA ALA A 174 -5.58 -7.56 10.24
C ALA A 174 -5.17 -8.57 11.33
N ALA A 175 -5.16 -8.17 12.60
CA ALA A 175 -4.90 -9.07 13.74
C ALA A 175 -5.92 -10.21 13.80
N THR A 176 -7.20 -9.94 13.57
CA THR A 176 -8.24 -10.97 13.51
C THR A 176 -7.96 -11.97 12.39
N LEU A 177 -7.61 -11.48 11.21
CA LEU A 177 -7.29 -12.32 10.05
C LEU A 177 -6.04 -13.16 10.27
N ARG A 178 -4.99 -12.60 10.87
CA ARG A 178 -3.76 -13.31 11.22
C ARG A 178 -4.05 -14.48 12.17
N LYS A 179 -4.88 -14.25 13.20
CA LYS A 179 -5.32 -15.31 14.11
C LYS A 179 -6.04 -16.44 13.38
N VAL A 180 -7.00 -16.11 12.50
CA VAL A 180 -7.71 -17.10 11.68
C VAL A 180 -6.74 -17.90 10.82
N THR A 181 -5.77 -17.24 10.19
CA THR A 181 -4.75 -17.88 9.35
C THR A 181 -3.89 -18.86 10.16
N ALA A 182 -3.44 -18.47 11.34
CA ALA A 182 -2.69 -19.35 12.24
C ALA A 182 -3.53 -20.54 12.73
N ASP A 183 -4.83 -20.33 13.04
CA ASP A 183 -5.76 -21.38 13.44
C ASP A 183 -5.97 -22.41 12.32
N LEU A 184 -6.05 -21.97 11.07
CA LEU A 184 -6.15 -22.85 9.91
C LEU A 184 -4.92 -23.73 9.73
N GLY A 185 -3.72 -23.17 9.90
CA GLY A 185 -2.48 -23.94 9.91
C GLY A 185 -2.53 -25.03 10.98
N ARG A 186 -2.86 -24.66 12.22
CA ARG A 186 -2.99 -25.62 13.35
C ARG A 186 -4.06 -26.70 13.12
N ALA A 187 -5.08 -26.39 12.33
CA ALA A 187 -6.13 -27.34 11.95
C ALA A 187 -5.71 -28.29 10.80
N GLY A 188 -4.46 -28.23 10.34
CA GLY A 188 -3.88 -29.11 9.32
C GLY A 188 -3.95 -28.59 7.88
N CYS A 189 -4.54 -27.43 7.64
CA CYS A 189 -4.53 -26.78 6.33
C CYS A 189 -3.13 -26.19 6.03
N ALA A 190 -2.57 -26.46 4.85
CA ALA A 190 -1.38 -25.75 4.41
C ALA A 190 -1.79 -24.35 3.93
N VAL A 191 -1.13 -23.29 4.40
CA VAL A 191 -1.47 -21.92 3.97
C VAL A 191 -0.28 -21.30 3.25
N ILE A 192 -0.51 -20.76 2.05
CA ILE A 192 0.45 -19.89 1.36
C ILE A 192 -0.01 -18.45 1.61
N PHE A 193 0.78 -17.73 2.40
CA PHE A 193 0.50 -16.35 2.80
C PHE A 193 1.39 -15.41 2.00
N VAL A 194 0.81 -14.67 1.06
CA VAL A 194 1.53 -13.67 0.26
C VAL A 194 1.38 -12.32 0.92
N SER A 195 2.49 -11.75 1.34
CA SER A 195 2.54 -10.40 1.92
C SER A 195 3.89 -9.74 1.65
N HIS A 196 3.92 -8.43 1.68
CA HIS A 196 5.14 -7.64 1.68
C HIS A 196 5.36 -6.94 3.04
N ARG A 197 4.45 -7.14 4.00
CA ARG A 197 4.51 -6.58 5.35
C ARG A 197 5.20 -7.58 6.28
N MET A 198 6.45 -7.29 6.62
CA MET A 198 7.29 -8.22 7.40
C MET A 198 6.72 -8.50 8.80
N ASP A 199 6.10 -7.51 9.45
CA ASP A 199 5.48 -7.71 10.78
C ASP A 199 4.45 -8.82 10.74
N GLU A 200 3.57 -8.82 9.74
CA GLU A 200 2.55 -9.86 9.56
C GLU A 200 3.15 -11.22 9.26
N VAL A 201 4.20 -11.24 8.44
CA VAL A 201 4.89 -12.48 8.05
C VAL A 201 5.49 -13.17 9.27
N PHE A 202 6.24 -12.43 10.09
CA PHE A 202 6.88 -12.98 11.29
C PHE A 202 5.89 -13.37 12.40
N GLU A 203 4.67 -12.79 12.39
CA GLU A 203 3.63 -13.15 13.35
C GLU A 203 2.89 -14.45 12.97
N VAL A 204 2.72 -14.73 11.67
CA VAL A 204 1.81 -15.77 11.19
C VAL A 204 2.52 -16.98 10.59
N ALA A 205 3.63 -16.78 9.87
CA ALA A 205 4.28 -17.83 9.10
C ALA A 205 5.38 -18.55 9.89
N GLN A 206 5.63 -19.80 9.53
CA GLN A 206 6.72 -20.61 10.06
C GLN A 206 7.83 -20.77 9.02
N ASP A 207 7.46 -20.83 7.73
CA ASP A 207 8.39 -21.02 6.63
C ASP A 207 8.28 -19.85 5.65
N TYR A 208 9.32 -19.64 4.85
CA TYR A 208 9.30 -18.62 3.82
C TYR A 208 9.97 -19.07 2.52
N THR A 209 9.54 -18.45 1.43
CA THR A 209 10.25 -18.45 0.14
C THR A 209 10.26 -17.03 -0.42
N VAL A 210 11.44 -16.55 -0.79
CA VAL A 210 11.63 -15.23 -1.40
C VAL A 210 11.80 -15.39 -2.90
N LEU A 211 10.94 -14.72 -3.66
CA LEU A 211 11.06 -14.60 -5.11
C LEU A 211 11.65 -13.23 -5.48
N ARG A 212 12.57 -13.22 -6.44
CA ARG A 212 13.11 -12.00 -7.05
C ARG A 212 13.41 -12.24 -8.53
N ASN A 213 12.90 -11.35 -9.40
CA ASN A 213 13.05 -11.44 -10.85
C ASN A 213 12.68 -12.83 -11.43
N GLY A 214 11.61 -13.42 -10.93
CA GLY A 214 11.13 -14.72 -11.36
C GLY A 214 11.90 -15.92 -10.84
N ARG A 215 12.84 -15.75 -9.91
CA ARG A 215 13.66 -16.83 -9.32
C ARG A 215 13.50 -16.91 -7.82
N THR A 216 13.64 -18.12 -7.26
CA THR A 216 13.78 -18.30 -5.81
C THR A 216 15.19 -17.88 -5.38
N VAL A 217 15.30 -16.88 -4.50
CA VAL A 217 16.57 -16.34 -3.99
C VAL A 217 16.82 -16.69 -2.53
N GLY A 218 15.81 -17.17 -1.82
CA GLY A 218 15.91 -17.64 -0.43
C GLY A 218 14.70 -18.46 -0.03
N HIS A 219 14.90 -19.41 0.86
CA HIS A 219 13.83 -20.22 1.46
C HIS A 219 14.34 -20.81 2.78
N GLY A 220 13.45 -21.09 3.70
CA GLY A 220 13.80 -21.68 4.99
C GLY A 220 12.73 -21.49 6.04
N GLU A 221 13.10 -21.75 7.30
CA GLU A 221 12.28 -21.47 8.46
C GLU A 221 12.52 -20.02 8.95
N LEU A 222 11.43 -19.32 9.31
CA LEU A 222 11.52 -17.94 9.81
C LEU A 222 12.23 -17.83 11.16
N ALA A 223 12.13 -18.88 11.98
CA ALA A 223 12.79 -18.91 13.31
C ALA A 223 14.32 -18.75 13.25
N GLY A 224 14.94 -19.08 12.12
CA GLY A 224 16.38 -18.98 11.89
C GLY A 224 16.82 -17.76 11.06
N THR A 225 15.90 -16.84 10.76
CA THR A 225 16.15 -15.73 9.82
C THR A 225 15.70 -14.40 10.40
N THR A 226 16.46 -13.35 10.16
CA THR A 226 16.10 -12.00 10.58
C THR A 226 15.29 -11.27 9.50
N ARG A 227 14.55 -10.24 9.93
CA ARG A 227 13.81 -9.36 9.03
C ARG A 227 14.70 -8.73 7.97
N ASP A 228 15.88 -8.25 8.38
CA ASP A 228 16.82 -7.56 7.51
C ASP A 228 17.39 -8.49 6.45
N GLU A 229 17.64 -9.75 6.78
CA GLU A 229 18.07 -10.77 5.82
C GLU A 229 17.01 -11.03 4.74
N ILE A 230 15.73 -11.15 5.13
CA ILE A 230 14.65 -11.33 4.17
C ILE A 230 14.51 -10.10 3.26
N VAL A 231 14.54 -8.89 3.85
CA VAL A 231 14.48 -7.64 3.08
C VAL A 231 15.66 -7.53 2.12
N ALA A 232 16.88 -7.89 2.56
CA ALA A 232 18.06 -7.92 1.70
C ALA A 232 17.92 -8.91 0.54
N MET A 233 17.36 -10.10 0.78
CA MET A 233 17.06 -11.08 -0.28
C MET A 233 16.03 -10.54 -1.28
N MET A 234 14.99 -9.86 -0.79
CA MET A 234 13.94 -9.26 -1.64
C MET A 234 14.52 -8.13 -2.52
N ALA A 235 15.26 -7.21 -1.92
CA ALA A 235 15.75 -5.99 -2.58
C ALA A 235 17.02 -6.22 -3.44
N GLY A 236 17.80 -7.27 -3.14
CA GLY A 236 19.15 -7.44 -3.72
C GLY A 236 20.16 -6.50 -3.08
N GLN A 237 21.45 -6.67 -3.40
CA GLN A 237 22.57 -5.93 -2.80
C GLN A 237 22.50 -4.42 -3.07
N ALA A 238 21.58 -3.63 -2.53
CA ALA A 238 21.64 -2.18 -2.66
C ALA A 238 20.78 -1.35 -1.71
N LEU A 239 20.32 -1.88 -0.59
CA LEU A 239 19.70 -1.00 0.40
C LEU A 239 20.49 -1.09 1.70
N SER A 240 21.65 -0.40 1.76
CA SER A 240 22.19 0.01 3.06
C SER A 240 21.10 0.87 3.72
N HIS A 241 20.58 0.40 4.86
CA HIS A 241 19.64 1.14 5.70
C HIS A 241 20.33 2.34 6.39
N GLN A 242 21.18 3.06 5.65
CA GLN A 242 21.70 4.33 6.12
C GLN A 242 20.55 5.34 6.02
N ARG A 243 20.04 5.71 7.18
CA ARG A 243 19.18 6.89 7.33
C ARG A 243 19.93 8.06 6.68
N PRO A 244 19.47 8.60 5.54
CA PRO A 244 20.14 9.76 4.97
C PRO A 244 20.04 10.89 5.99
N ALA A 245 21.12 11.64 6.15
CA ALA A 245 21.11 12.82 7.00
C ALA A 245 19.91 13.69 6.61
N ALA A 246 19.12 14.09 7.60
CA ALA A 246 18.03 15.02 7.39
C ALA A 246 18.60 16.29 6.77
N LEU A 247 18.06 16.69 5.60
CA LEU A 247 18.41 17.98 5.03
C LEU A 247 17.88 19.05 5.99
N PRO A 248 18.75 19.90 6.58
CA PRO A 248 18.24 20.99 7.43
C PRO A 248 17.37 21.92 6.59
N PRO A 249 16.32 22.51 7.17
CA PRO A 249 15.51 23.50 6.46
C PRO A 249 16.41 24.67 6.05
N THR A 250 16.54 24.88 4.74
CA THR A 250 17.56 25.81 4.20
C THR A 250 17.01 27.17 3.80
N GLY A 251 15.71 27.46 4.05
CA GLY A 251 15.15 28.66 3.48
C GLY A 251 13.90 29.25 4.13
N ALA A 252 13.34 30.25 3.44
CA ALA A 252 12.14 30.95 3.85
C ALA A 252 10.90 30.04 3.91
N PRO A 253 9.88 30.39 4.71
CA PRO A 253 8.61 29.68 4.75
C PRO A 253 7.94 29.61 3.37
N VAL A 254 7.57 28.41 2.95
CA VAL A 254 6.84 28.17 1.70
C VAL A 254 5.35 27.92 1.97
N LEU A 255 5.01 27.09 2.95
CA LEU A 255 3.64 26.91 3.42
C LEU A 255 3.51 27.53 4.81
N THR A 256 2.47 28.34 5.00
CA THR A 256 2.06 28.82 6.32
C THR A 256 0.58 28.59 6.51
N LEU A 257 0.22 27.86 7.55
CA LEU A 257 -1.15 27.70 8.04
C LEU A 257 -1.25 28.42 9.38
N SER A 258 -2.28 29.26 9.56
CA SER A 258 -2.51 30.03 10.79
C SER A 258 -3.93 29.82 11.26
N GLY A 259 -4.10 29.20 12.44
CA GLY A 259 -5.40 28.85 12.98
C GLY A 259 -6.25 28.00 12.03
N PHE A 260 -5.60 27.18 11.19
CA PHE A 260 -6.21 26.48 10.08
C PHE A 260 -6.99 25.26 10.57
N ALA A 261 -8.30 25.22 10.33
CA ALA A 261 -9.14 24.09 10.66
C ALA A 261 -9.78 23.51 9.39
N ALA A 262 -9.58 22.22 9.15
CA ALA A 262 -10.01 21.56 7.91
C ALA A 262 -10.65 20.19 8.15
N GLY A 263 -11.74 19.91 7.42
CA GLY A 263 -12.41 18.61 7.42
C GLY A 263 -13.11 18.28 8.74
N PRO A 264 -13.23 16.99 9.09
CA PRO A 264 -13.89 16.56 10.34
C PRO A 264 -13.15 17.03 11.59
N HIS A 265 -11.91 17.47 11.46
CA HIS A 265 -11.06 17.95 12.53
C HIS A 265 -11.16 19.47 12.60
N ARG A 266 -12.04 19.95 13.43
CA ARG A 266 -12.31 21.39 13.59
C ARG A 266 -11.37 22.10 14.57
N ARG A 267 -10.28 21.45 14.99
CA ARG A 267 -9.29 22.12 15.84
C ARG A 267 -8.36 22.96 14.99
N PRO A 268 -8.21 24.24 15.31
CA PRO A 268 -7.24 25.09 14.64
C PRO A 268 -5.81 24.54 14.83
N LEU A 269 -5.02 24.55 13.76
CA LEU A 269 -3.61 24.17 13.80
C LEU A 269 -2.77 25.26 13.12
N ASP A 270 -1.55 25.41 13.59
CA ASP A 270 -0.51 26.22 12.98
C ASP A 270 0.55 25.29 12.41
N LEU A 271 0.97 25.54 11.18
CA LEU A 271 2.02 24.76 10.50
C LEU A 271 2.81 25.68 9.58
N THR A 272 4.11 25.65 9.74
CA THR A 272 5.03 26.28 8.79
C THR A 272 5.94 25.21 8.19
N VAL A 273 6.06 25.21 6.85
CA VAL A 273 6.98 24.34 6.13
C VAL A 273 7.90 25.22 5.31
N SER A 274 9.21 25.03 5.49
CA SER A 274 10.26 25.83 4.87
C SER A 274 10.76 25.21 3.56
N SER A 275 11.44 26.02 2.76
CA SER A 275 12.12 25.57 1.54
C SER A 275 13.08 24.41 1.85
N GLY A 276 13.02 23.35 1.07
CA GLY A 276 13.86 22.16 1.22
C GLY A 276 13.47 21.20 2.33
N GLU A 277 12.41 21.49 3.08
CA GLU A 277 11.95 20.64 4.19
C GLU A 277 11.13 19.43 3.69
N ILE A 278 11.32 18.27 4.30
CA ILE A 278 10.47 17.09 4.11
C ILE A 278 9.75 16.81 5.43
N VAL A 279 8.44 17.09 5.45
CA VAL A 279 7.57 16.87 6.61
C VAL A 279 6.74 15.61 6.42
N GLY A 280 6.88 14.66 7.34
CA GLY A 280 6.07 13.44 7.38
C GLY A 280 4.88 13.60 8.33
N LEU A 281 3.67 13.40 7.82
CA LEU A 281 2.44 13.35 8.62
C LEU A 281 2.11 11.90 8.96
N TYR A 282 2.03 11.58 10.24
CA TYR A 282 1.70 10.26 10.74
C TYR A 282 0.44 10.29 11.63
N GLY A 283 -0.21 9.14 11.79
CA GLY A 283 -1.40 8.98 12.65
C GLY A 283 -2.23 7.77 12.21
N ILE A 284 -3.13 7.30 13.05
CA ILE A 284 -4.03 6.18 12.74
C ILE A 284 -5.02 6.54 11.61
N VAL A 285 -5.66 5.54 11.04
CA VAL A 285 -6.75 5.73 10.07
C VAL A 285 -7.85 6.59 10.72
N GLY A 286 -8.25 7.66 10.03
CA GLY A 286 -9.23 8.61 10.58
C GLY A 286 -8.63 9.79 11.38
N SER A 287 -7.32 9.84 11.61
CA SER A 287 -6.66 10.96 12.32
C SER A 287 -6.74 12.31 11.61
N GLY A 288 -7.04 12.33 10.29
CA GLY A 288 -7.23 13.55 9.51
C GLY A 288 -6.09 13.93 8.56
N ARG A 289 -5.04 13.12 8.45
CA ARG A 289 -3.90 13.36 7.55
C ARG A 289 -4.33 13.71 6.12
N SER A 290 -5.07 12.81 5.46
CA SER A 290 -5.58 13.02 4.10
C SER A 290 -6.54 14.22 4.00
N SER A 291 -7.34 14.48 5.05
CA SER A 291 -8.25 15.64 5.10
C SER A 291 -7.45 16.94 5.15
N LEU A 292 -6.38 16.98 5.94
CA LEU A 292 -5.47 18.13 6.01
C LEU A 292 -4.84 18.40 4.63
N LEU A 293 -4.26 17.39 3.99
CA LEU A 293 -3.66 17.53 2.65
C LEU A 293 -4.68 17.99 1.60
N LYS A 294 -5.90 17.43 1.61
CA LYS A 294 -6.98 17.85 0.69
C LYS A 294 -7.42 19.28 0.93
N SER A 295 -7.42 19.76 2.17
CA SER A 295 -7.76 21.15 2.48
C SER A 295 -6.64 22.12 2.11
N ILE A 296 -5.38 21.77 2.35
CA ILE A 296 -4.23 22.54 1.83
C ILE A 296 -4.30 22.61 0.30
N TRP A 297 -4.66 21.51 -0.37
CA TRP A 297 -4.90 21.44 -1.81
C TRP A 297 -6.12 22.26 -2.28
N GLY A 298 -7.00 22.64 -1.39
CA GLY A 298 -8.22 23.41 -1.69
C GLY A 298 -9.36 22.59 -2.29
N ALA A 299 -9.30 21.25 -2.21
CA ALA A 299 -10.38 20.34 -2.58
C ALA A 299 -11.51 20.35 -1.54
N THR A 300 -11.16 20.52 -0.28
CA THR A 300 -12.09 20.70 0.83
C THR A 300 -11.90 22.10 1.41
N PRO A 301 -12.98 22.88 1.63
CA PRO A 301 -12.85 24.21 2.22
C PRO A 301 -12.34 24.12 3.66
N ALA A 302 -11.48 25.07 4.03
CA ALA A 302 -11.12 25.28 5.43
C ALA A 302 -12.33 25.81 6.20
N ALA A 303 -12.55 25.31 7.41
CA ALA A 303 -13.60 25.78 8.28
C ALA A 303 -13.24 27.12 8.94
N SER A 304 -11.95 27.36 9.21
CA SER A 304 -11.40 28.61 9.74
C SER A 304 -9.92 28.75 9.43
N GLY A 305 -9.35 29.89 9.74
CA GLY A 305 -7.93 30.20 9.63
C GLY A 305 -7.48 30.60 8.23
N GLY A 306 -6.18 30.78 8.10
CA GLY A 306 -5.52 31.25 6.87
C GLY A 306 -4.52 30.25 6.31
N ILE A 307 -4.30 30.34 5.01
CA ILE A 307 -3.25 29.62 4.30
C ILE A 307 -2.49 30.59 3.39
N ALA A 308 -1.18 30.53 3.44
CA ALA A 308 -0.30 31.28 2.54
C ALA A 308 0.74 30.35 1.89
N ILE A 309 1.06 30.61 0.62
CA ILE A 309 2.13 29.97 -0.12
C ILE A 309 3.16 31.02 -0.54
N ALA A 310 4.40 30.82 -0.11
CA ALA A 310 5.51 31.77 -0.30
C ALA A 310 5.08 33.22 0.04
N GLY A 311 4.47 33.40 1.21
CA GLY A 311 4.00 34.68 1.75
C GLY A 311 2.70 35.21 1.11
N ARG A 312 2.17 34.58 0.07
CA ARG A 312 0.92 35.00 -0.58
C ARG A 312 -0.28 34.27 0.01
N ALA A 313 -1.19 35.02 0.64
CA ALA A 313 -2.44 34.46 1.13
C ALA A 313 -3.31 33.90 0.00
N LEU A 314 -3.95 32.77 0.26
CA LEU A 314 -4.81 32.07 -0.69
C LEU A 314 -6.24 31.95 -0.15
N PRO A 315 -7.25 31.83 -1.03
CA PRO A 315 -8.63 31.64 -0.61
C PRO A 315 -8.81 30.33 0.16
N PRO A 316 -9.84 30.17 1.00
CA PRO A 316 -10.06 28.99 1.84
C PRO A 316 -10.28 27.70 1.03
N SER A 317 -10.69 27.81 -0.22
CA SER A 317 -10.88 26.68 -1.13
C SER A 317 -10.52 27.06 -2.57
N GLY A 318 -10.39 26.06 -3.45
CA GLY A 318 -10.20 26.25 -4.89
C GLY A 318 -8.88 25.70 -5.42
N ILE A 319 -8.96 24.50 -6.01
CA ILE A 319 -7.82 23.77 -6.59
C ILE A 319 -7.07 24.61 -7.63
N ALA A 320 -7.80 25.34 -8.50
CA ALA A 320 -7.17 26.18 -9.53
C ALA A 320 -6.28 27.29 -8.94
N ALA A 321 -6.65 27.87 -7.81
CA ALA A 321 -5.83 28.85 -7.10
C ALA A 321 -4.55 28.22 -6.55
N ARG A 322 -4.65 26.99 -6.02
CA ARG A 322 -3.50 26.22 -5.50
C ARG A 322 -2.51 25.85 -6.60
N ILE A 323 -3.02 25.37 -7.75
CA ILE A 323 -2.17 25.06 -8.92
C ILE A 323 -1.42 26.31 -9.39
N ARG A 324 -2.11 27.47 -9.48
CA ARG A 324 -1.46 28.73 -9.85
C ARG A 324 -0.43 29.22 -8.83
N ALA A 325 -0.62 28.90 -7.56
CA ALA A 325 0.33 29.21 -6.49
C ALA A 325 1.52 28.23 -6.44
N GLY A 326 1.52 27.18 -7.28
CA GLY A 326 2.59 26.19 -7.34
C GLY A 326 2.42 25.02 -6.39
N VAL A 327 1.25 24.81 -5.82
CA VAL A 327 0.95 23.62 -5.02
C VAL A 327 0.68 22.45 -5.95
N ALA A 328 1.24 21.29 -5.63
CA ALA A 328 1.07 20.01 -6.31
C ALA A 328 0.50 18.97 -5.33
N PHE A 329 -0.35 18.06 -5.81
CA PHE A 329 -0.96 17.04 -4.96
C PHE A 329 -1.07 15.69 -5.67
N ALA A 330 -0.55 14.64 -5.03
CA ALA A 330 -0.77 13.26 -5.43
C ALA A 330 -1.64 12.56 -4.35
N PRO A 331 -2.88 12.17 -4.69
CA PRO A 331 -3.79 11.51 -3.75
C PRO A 331 -3.42 10.04 -3.52
N GLU A 332 -3.92 9.47 -2.41
CA GLU A 332 -3.75 8.07 -2.01
C GLU A 332 -4.24 7.08 -3.08
N ASP A 333 -5.48 7.27 -3.56
CA ASP A 333 -6.05 6.41 -4.60
C ASP A 333 -5.71 6.94 -6.00
N ARG A 334 -4.67 6.34 -6.59
CA ARG A 334 -4.23 6.68 -7.93
C ARG A 334 -5.23 6.29 -9.02
N ARG A 335 -6.04 5.23 -8.81
CA ARG A 335 -6.92 4.67 -9.83
C ARG A 335 -8.26 5.38 -9.93
N SER A 336 -8.84 5.78 -8.80
CA SER A 336 -10.16 6.43 -8.79
C SER A 336 -10.07 7.95 -8.80
N THR A 337 -9.07 8.54 -8.12
CA THR A 337 -8.95 9.99 -7.94
C THR A 337 -7.69 10.59 -8.57
N GLY A 338 -6.64 9.79 -8.73
CA GLY A 338 -5.34 10.25 -9.19
C GLY A 338 -5.19 10.31 -10.71
N LEU A 339 -5.50 9.23 -11.41
CA LEU A 339 -5.28 9.03 -12.84
C LEU A 339 -6.58 8.67 -13.55
N ILE A 340 -6.71 9.06 -14.82
CA ILE A 340 -7.82 8.62 -15.67
C ILE A 340 -7.37 7.37 -16.42
N MET A 341 -7.75 6.20 -15.90
CA MET A 341 -7.24 4.88 -16.32
C MET A 341 -7.51 4.56 -17.80
N SER A 342 -8.56 5.11 -18.40
CA SER A 342 -8.90 4.97 -19.82
C SER A 342 -8.08 5.85 -20.75
N HIS A 343 -7.43 6.89 -20.22
CA HIS A 343 -6.65 7.86 -21.00
C HIS A 343 -5.19 7.43 -21.18
N SER A 344 -4.51 8.09 -22.12
CA SER A 344 -3.11 7.83 -22.42
C SER A 344 -2.16 8.34 -21.31
N VAL A 345 -0.92 7.86 -21.32
CA VAL A 345 0.18 8.40 -20.50
C VAL A 345 0.36 9.89 -20.76
N LEU A 346 0.31 10.31 -22.04
CA LEU A 346 0.39 11.73 -22.43
C LEU A 346 -0.69 12.57 -21.77
N ASP A 347 -1.95 12.15 -21.91
CA ASP A 347 -3.08 12.94 -21.40
C ASP A 347 -3.01 13.06 -19.88
N ASN A 348 -2.72 11.97 -19.17
CA ASN A 348 -2.54 11.98 -17.72
C ASN A 348 -1.38 12.89 -17.27
N ALA A 349 -0.27 12.92 -18.01
CA ALA A 349 0.88 13.74 -17.68
C ALA A 349 0.60 15.25 -17.81
N VAL A 350 -0.17 15.67 -18.83
CA VAL A 350 -0.36 17.10 -19.12
C VAL A 350 -1.65 17.69 -18.54
N LEU A 351 -2.62 16.85 -18.17
CA LEU A 351 -3.97 17.24 -17.73
C LEU A 351 -4.00 18.38 -16.70
N PRO A 352 -3.21 18.38 -15.62
CA PRO A 352 -3.30 19.44 -14.61
C PRO A 352 -2.91 20.82 -15.12
N ARG A 353 -2.21 20.89 -16.24
CA ARG A 353 -1.62 22.13 -16.79
C ARG A 353 -1.93 22.32 -18.27
N LEU A 354 -3.04 21.78 -18.76
CA LEU A 354 -3.48 21.90 -20.16
C LEU A 354 -3.40 23.33 -20.72
N PRO A 355 -3.78 24.39 -19.99
CA PRO A 355 -3.69 25.76 -20.51
C PRO A 355 -2.29 26.18 -20.97
N ARG A 356 -1.22 25.57 -20.46
CA ARG A 356 0.18 25.85 -20.87
C ARG A 356 0.53 25.33 -22.26
N TYR A 357 -0.23 24.36 -22.74
CA TYR A 357 -0.02 23.70 -24.03
C TYR A 357 -0.92 24.27 -25.13
N ARG A 358 -1.53 25.44 -24.91
CA ARG A 358 -2.29 26.13 -25.97
C ARG A 358 -1.37 26.54 -27.09
N ALA A 359 -1.79 26.27 -28.32
CA ALA A 359 -1.07 26.70 -29.52
C ALA A 359 -1.10 28.23 -29.67
N LEU A 360 -2.22 28.84 -29.26
CA LEU A 360 -2.43 30.30 -29.24
C LEU A 360 -3.05 30.67 -27.88
N PRO A 361 -2.58 31.75 -27.21
CA PRO A 361 -2.99 32.08 -25.84
C PRO A 361 -4.52 32.24 -25.63
N ARG A 362 -5.23 32.71 -26.63
CA ARG A 362 -6.67 33.01 -26.57
C ARG A 362 -7.57 31.92 -27.16
N LEU A 363 -7.01 30.95 -27.87
CA LEU A 363 -7.78 29.86 -28.48
C LEU A 363 -7.67 28.55 -27.66
N PRO A 364 -8.74 27.75 -27.58
CA PRO A 364 -8.73 26.47 -26.85
C PRO A 364 -8.06 25.34 -27.66
N VAL A 365 -7.14 25.68 -28.58
CA VAL A 365 -6.43 24.72 -29.43
C VAL A 365 -5.14 24.32 -28.74
N LEU A 366 -4.93 23.03 -28.54
CA LEU A 366 -3.74 22.47 -27.89
C LEU A 366 -2.66 22.08 -28.89
N SER A 367 -1.41 22.40 -28.58
CA SER A 367 -0.24 22.00 -29.36
C SER A 367 0.23 20.59 -28.93
N ARG A 368 -0.13 19.58 -29.72
CA ARG A 368 0.33 18.19 -29.47
C ARG A 368 1.85 18.04 -29.40
N PRO A 369 2.66 18.71 -30.25
CA PRO A 369 4.12 18.69 -30.10
C PRO A 369 4.61 19.26 -28.76
N ALA A 370 4.01 20.36 -28.26
CA ALA A 370 4.34 20.94 -26.97
C ALA A 370 3.95 20.01 -25.81
N MET A 371 2.76 19.39 -25.87
CA MET A 371 2.32 18.38 -24.89
C MET A 371 3.31 17.21 -24.83
N ARG A 372 3.73 16.66 -25.98
CA ARG A 372 4.69 15.53 -26.02
C ARG A 372 6.05 15.92 -25.44
N ARG A 373 6.58 17.10 -25.74
CA ARG A 373 7.83 17.58 -25.15
C ARG A 373 7.72 17.75 -23.64
N GLY A 374 6.66 18.41 -23.17
CA GLY A 374 6.42 18.59 -21.74
C GLY A 374 6.24 17.27 -20.99
N ALA A 375 5.45 16.34 -21.53
CA ALA A 375 5.26 15.02 -20.92
C ALA A 375 6.59 14.24 -20.83
N ARG A 376 7.41 14.24 -21.89
CA ARG A 376 8.71 13.56 -21.86
C ARG A 376 9.65 14.15 -20.81
N ALA A 377 9.71 15.48 -20.69
CA ALA A 377 10.53 16.14 -19.68
C ALA A 377 10.09 15.78 -18.26
N MET A 378 8.79 15.88 -17.96
CA MET A 378 8.23 15.54 -16.64
C MET A 378 8.42 14.06 -16.29
N LEU A 379 8.12 13.15 -17.22
CA LEU A 379 8.21 11.71 -16.99
C LEU A 379 9.67 11.23 -16.96
N GLY A 380 10.56 11.87 -17.70
CA GLY A 380 12.00 11.64 -17.61
C GLY A 380 12.58 12.01 -16.25
N ALA A 381 12.12 13.11 -15.65
CA ALA A 381 12.57 13.55 -14.32
C ALA A 381 12.24 12.53 -13.20
N VAL A 382 11.23 11.70 -13.39
CA VAL A 382 10.84 10.63 -12.43
C VAL A 382 11.26 9.23 -12.89
N ASN A 383 12.03 9.12 -13.95
CA ASN A 383 12.41 7.83 -14.54
C ASN A 383 11.22 6.89 -14.75
N ALA A 384 10.07 7.42 -15.21
CA ALA A 384 8.89 6.62 -15.48
C ALA A 384 9.12 5.75 -16.73
N LYS A 385 8.88 4.45 -16.61
CA LYS A 385 9.00 3.49 -17.72
C LYS A 385 7.65 3.30 -18.39
N PHE A 386 7.57 3.54 -19.70
CA PHE A 386 6.39 3.34 -20.54
C PHE A 386 6.84 2.99 -21.97
N GLY A 387 5.98 2.32 -22.73
CA GLY A 387 6.25 2.02 -24.14
C GLY A 387 6.11 3.29 -24.99
N ARG A 388 4.88 3.72 -25.23
CA ARG A 388 4.55 4.93 -25.99
C ARG A 388 3.75 5.90 -25.12
N LEU A 389 3.89 7.20 -25.37
CA LEU A 389 3.06 8.21 -24.69
C LEU A 389 1.55 8.06 -24.99
N THR A 390 1.21 7.37 -26.06
CA THR A 390 -0.17 7.06 -26.47
C THR A 390 -0.74 5.83 -25.79
N ASP A 391 0.08 5.04 -25.09
CA ASP A 391 -0.39 3.84 -24.41
C ASP A 391 -1.32 4.24 -23.24
N ARG A 392 -2.32 3.40 -22.96
CA ARG A 392 -3.22 3.64 -21.83
C ARG A 392 -2.46 3.53 -20.52
N ILE A 393 -2.71 4.46 -19.58
CA ILE A 393 -2.05 4.44 -18.27
C ILE A 393 -2.31 3.14 -17.50
N ALA A 394 -3.44 2.49 -17.73
CA ALA A 394 -3.81 1.21 -17.13
C ALA A 394 -2.84 0.06 -17.46
N THR A 395 -2.08 0.17 -18.55
CA THR A 395 -1.10 -0.87 -18.96
C THR A 395 0.23 -0.80 -18.21
N LEU A 396 0.47 0.29 -17.48
CA LEU A 396 1.69 0.45 -16.70
C LEU A 396 1.63 -0.28 -15.36
N SER A 397 2.80 -0.70 -14.85
CA SER A 397 2.93 -1.20 -13.47
C SER A 397 2.53 -0.13 -12.45
N GLY A 398 2.13 -0.55 -11.24
CA GLY A 398 1.73 0.36 -10.16
C GLY A 398 2.79 1.42 -9.85
N GLY A 399 4.06 1.05 -9.79
CA GLY A 399 5.16 1.99 -9.56
C GLY A 399 5.30 3.02 -10.68
N ASN A 400 5.12 2.64 -11.95
CA ASN A 400 5.17 3.58 -13.07
C ASN A 400 3.92 4.48 -13.12
N GLN A 401 2.74 3.96 -12.77
CA GLN A 401 1.53 4.79 -12.60
C GLN A 401 1.75 5.86 -11.53
N GLN A 402 2.36 5.49 -10.39
CA GLN A 402 2.68 6.41 -9.29
C GLN A 402 3.69 7.48 -9.73
N LYS A 403 4.70 7.10 -10.50
CA LYS A 403 5.67 8.04 -11.08
C LYS A 403 5.01 9.02 -12.05
N VAL A 404 4.06 8.59 -12.88
CA VAL A 404 3.29 9.49 -13.75
C VAL A 404 2.42 10.44 -12.90
N LEU A 405 1.80 9.93 -11.83
CA LEU A 405 0.98 10.72 -10.91
C LEU A 405 1.78 11.84 -10.23
N ILE A 406 3.00 11.56 -9.78
CA ILE A 406 3.88 12.55 -9.17
C ILE A 406 4.52 13.42 -10.26
N GLY A 407 5.04 12.80 -11.31
CA GLY A 407 5.79 13.46 -12.38
C GLY A 407 5.01 14.55 -13.10
N ARG A 408 3.69 14.40 -13.29
CA ARG A 408 2.84 15.42 -13.93
C ARG A 408 2.84 16.78 -13.20
N TRP A 409 3.26 16.80 -11.94
CA TRP A 409 3.35 18.00 -11.14
C TRP A 409 4.72 18.65 -11.18
N LEU A 410 5.77 17.94 -11.65
CA LEU A 410 7.12 18.46 -11.66
C LEU A 410 7.31 19.51 -12.74
N SER A 411 7.52 20.72 -12.32
CA SER A 411 7.84 21.87 -13.17
C SER A 411 8.55 22.93 -12.35
N PRO A 412 9.25 23.88 -12.98
CA PRO A 412 9.90 24.99 -12.28
C PRO A 412 8.98 25.83 -11.40
N GLU A 413 7.67 25.76 -11.64
CA GLU A 413 6.66 26.50 -10.88
C GLU A 413 6.14 25.74 -9.65
N THR A 414 6.53 24.48 -9.48
CA THR A 414 6.12 23.70 -8.30
C THR A 414 6.89 24.20 -7.09
N ARG A 415 6.15 24.76 -6.13
CA ARG A 415 6.67 25.33 -4.89
C ARG A 415 6.44 24.46 -3.67
N LEU A 416 5.44 23.60 -3.72
CA LEU A 416 5.08 22.69 -2.62
C LEU A 416 4.53 21.40 -3.23
N LEU A 417 5.03 20.25 -2.79
CA LEU A 417 4.54 18.93 -3.17
C LEU A 417 3.85 18.27 -1.98
N LEU A 418 2.58 17.93 -2.16
CA LEU A 418 1.76 17.20 -1.19
C LEU A 418 1.58 15.77 -1.69
N LEU A 419 1.87 14.76 -0.87
CA LEU A 419 1.77 13.35 -1.19
C LEU A 419 0.93 12.63 -0.13
N ASP A 420 -0.11 11.94 -0.55
CA ASP A 420 -0.95 11.11 0.31
C ASP A 420 -0.67 9.64 0.02
N GLU A 421 -0.08 8.92 0.98
CA GLU A 421 0.36 7.52 0.86
C GLU A 421 1.19 7.26 -0.43
N PRO A 422 2.33 7.95 -0.63
CA PRO A 422 3.02 8.01 -1.92
C PRO A 422 3.55 6.67 -2.41
N THR A 423 3.77 5.70 -1.54
CA THR A 423 4.33 4.40 -1.89
C THR A 423 3.36 3.24 -1.69
N ARG A 424 2.10 3.52 -1.41
CA ARG A 424 1.08 2.48 -1.22
C ARG A 424 0.87 1.68 -2.51
N GLY A 425 1.04 0.34 -2.39
CA GLY A 425 0.84 -0.58 -3.51
C GLY A 425 1.87 -0.43 -4.64
N VAL A 426 3.09 0.01 -4.31
CA VAL A 426 4.25 -0.02 -5.20
C VAL A 426 5.31 -1.00 -4.67
N ASP A 427 6.18 -1.46 -5.55
CA ASP A 427 7.30 -2.34 -5.20
C ASP A 427 8.41 -1.60 -4.46
N VAL A 428 9.29 -2.33 -3.75
CA VAL A 428 10.37 -1.76 -2.92
C VAL A 428 11.33 -0.88 -3.73
N ARG A 429 11.62 -1.27 -4.98
CA ARG A 429 12.48 -0.47 -5.87
C ARG A 429 11.80 0.84 -6.23
N SER A 430 10.53 0.79 -6.64
CA SER A 430 9.75 2.00 -6.94
C SER A 430 9.60 2.90 -5.71
N LYS A 431 9.46 2.31 -4.49
CA LYS A 431 9.44 3.05 -3.22
C LYS A 431 10.75 3.82 -3.02
N ALA A 432 11.89 3.16 -3.18
CA ALA A 432 13.21 3.80 -3.06
C ALA A 432 13.41 4.94 -4.09
N GLU A 433 12.97 4.72 -5.34
CA GLU A 433 13.05 5.72 -6.40
C GLU A 433 12.14 6.95 -6.12
N ILE A 434 10.96 6.75 -5.53
CA ILE A 434 10.05 7.84 -5.10
C ILE A 434 10.68 8.60 -3.92
N HIS A 435 11.26 7.92 -2.95
CA HIS A 435 11.96 8.56 -1.83
C HIS A 435 13.14 9.40 -2.31
N GLN A 436 13.93 8.87 -3.26
CA GLN A 436 15.03 9.63 -3.84
C GLN A 436 14.55 10.87 -4.58
N LEU A 437 13.46 10.76 -5.35
CA LEU A 437 12.82 11.89 -5.99
C LEU A 437 12.40 12.98 -5.00
N CYS A 438 11.79 12.60 -3.88
CA CYS A 438 11.40 13.56 -2.83
C CYS A 438 12.63 14.29 -2.26
N ARG A 439 13.75 13.56 -2.01
CA ARG A 439 15.01 14.17 -1.54
C ARG A 439 15.60 15.11 -2.58
N ASP A 440 15.61 14.72 -3.85
CA ASP A 440 16.13 15.54 -4.94
C ASP A 440 15.33 16.84 -5.11
N LEU A 441 14.02 16.80 -4.91
CA LEU A 441 13.16 17.97 -4.92
C LEU A 441 13.42 18.88 -3.72
N ALA A 442 13.54 18.31 -2.53
CA ALA A 442 13.87 19.04 -1.32
C ALA A 442 15.25 19.73 -1.43
N ALA A 443 16.25 19.01 -1.94
CA ALA A 443 17.59 19.56 -2.17
C ALA A 443 17.59 20.75 -3.16
N ARG A 444 16.60 20.80 -4.07
CA ARG A 444 16.39 21.94 -4.99
C ARG A 444 15.50 23.05 -4.41
N GLY A 445 15.16 22.96 -3.12
CA GLY A 445 14.35 23.94 -2.41
C GLY A 445 12.82 23.73 -2.51
N THR A 446 12.32 22.68 -3.14
CA THR A 446 10.89 22.37 -3.16
C THR A 446 10.53 21.52 -1.94
N PRO A 447 9.80 22.05 -0.94
CA PRO A 447 9.39 21.26 0.22
C PRO A 447 8.38 20.19 -0.15
N VAL A 448 8.43 19.10 0.61
CA VAL A 448 7.53 17.96 0.47
C VAL A 448 6.80 17.73 1.78
N VAL A 449 5.48 17.67 1.73
CA VAL A 449 4.64 17.21 2.85
C VAL A 449 3.99 15.90 2.44
N PHE A 450 4.28 14.82 3.14
CA PHE A 450 3.70 13.53 2.83
C PHE A 450 2.99 12.91 4.02
N ALA A 451 1.86 12.28 3.79
CA ALA A 451 1.14 11.48 4.76
C ALA A 451 1.41 10.01 4.50
N THR A 452 1.71 9.26 5.54
CA THR A 452 1.91 7.82 5.45
C THR A 452 1.38 7.09 6.67
N SER A 453 0.92 5.86 6.47
CA SER A 453 0.59 4.89 7.52
C SER A 453 1.77 3.95 7.81
N ASP A 454 2.83 4.00 7.01
CA ASP A 454 4.03 3.18 7.16
C ASP A 454 5.09 3.94 7.99
N ILE A 455 5.31 3.48 9.22
CA ILE A 455 6.27 4.11 10.15
C ILE A 455 7.72 4.00 9.64
N GLU A 456 8.05 2.95 8.88
CA GLU A 456 9.36 2.80 8.25
C GLU A 456 9.57 3.88 7.20
N GLU A 457 8.57 4.08 6.32
CA GLU A 457 8.60 5.13 5.32
C GLU A 457 8.76 6.50 5.97
N LEU A 458 8.02 6.74 7.06
CA LEU A 458 8.10 7.99 7.81
C LEU A 458 9.54 8.30 8.22
N PHE A 459 10.21 7.37 8.91
CA PHE A 459 11.58 7.56 9.39
C PHE A 459 12.64 7.53 8.29
N MET A 460 12.36 6.88 7.16
CA MET A 460 13.27 6.85 6.01
C MET A 460 13.28 8.15 5.19
N LEU A 461 12.17 8.90 5.20
CA LEU A 461 11.99 10.03 4.30
C LEU A 461 11.87 11.38 5.03
N ALA A 462 11.21 11.43 6.18
CA ALA A 462 10.96 12.68 6.89
C ALA A 462 12.21 13.27 7.55
N GLY A 463 12.42 14.56 7.37
CA GLY A 463 13.33 15.36 8.21
C GLY A 463 12.67 15.86 9.50
N ARG A 464 11.35 16.09 9.43
CA ARG A 464 10.48 16.47 10.55
C ARG A 464 9.23 15.61 10.54
N ILE A 465 8.85 15.11 11.71
CA ILE A 465 7.68 14.24 11.89
C ILE A 465 6.62 15.00 12.68
N MET A 466 5.42 14.97 12.13
CA MET A 466 4.22 15.50 12.76
C MET A 466 3.21 14.38 12.93
N VAL A 467 2.77 14.12 14.15
CA VAL A 467 1.73 13.13 14.47
C VAL A 467 0.40 13.81 14.67
N LEU A 468 -0.59 13.35 13.92
CA LEU A 468 -1.98 13.78 14.08
C LEU A 468 -2.75 12.72 14.89
N ALA A 469 -3.32 13.13 16.02
CA ALA A 469 -4.21 12.33 16.85
C ALA A 469 -5.51 13.10 17.10
N HIS A 470 -6.65 12.45 16.89
CA HIS A 470 -7.99 13.04 17.12
C HIS A 470 -8.17 14.45 16.51
N GLY A 471 -7.54 14.70 15.36
CA GLY A 471 -7.65 15.99 14.64
C GLY A 471 -6.81 17.13 15.18
N ALA A 472 -5.86 16.86 16.04
CA ALA A 472 -4.89 17.82 16.54
C ALA A 472 -3.46 17.32 16.30
N ILE A 473 -2.50 18.24 16.31
CA ILE A 473 -1.08 17.90 16.33
C ILE A 473 -0.74 17.41 17.73
N ALA A 474 -0.42 16.12 17.86
CA ALA A 474 0.00 15.51 19.12
C ALA A 474 1.51 15.57 19.31
N LEU A 475 2.27 15.57 18.22
CA LEU A 475 3.74 15.63 18.20
C LEU A 475 4.20 16.41 16.97
N ASP A 476 5.21 17.23 17.12
CA ASP A 476 5.90 17.93 16.02
C ASP A 476 7.36 18.15 16.41
N ALA A 477 8.26 17.38 15.79
CA ALA A 477 9.69 17.41 16.13
C ALA A 477 10.56 16.92 14.97
N PRO A 478 11.87 17.27 14.97
CA PRO A 478 12.85 16.70 14.05
C PRO A 478 12.86 15.18 14.15
N ALA A 479 12.90 14.49 12.99
CA ALA A 479 12.84 13.03 12.95
C ALA A 479 14.01 12.37 13.69
N GLU A 480 15.17 13.03 13.74
CA GLU A 480 16.39 12.55 14.42
C GLU A 480 16.24 12.49 15.95
N SER A 481 15.39 13.34 16.53
CA SER A 481 15.14 13.41 17.98
C SER A 481 14.08 12.40 18.46
N LEU A 482 13.46 11.63 17.55
CA LEU A 482 12.34 10.75 17.86
C LEU A 482 12.70 9.29 17.70
N THR A 483 12.15 8.47 18.59
CA THR A 483 12.08 7.02 18.45
C THR A 483 10.75 6.59 17.84
N ARG A 484 10.68 5.36 17.34
CA ARG A 484 9.41 4.78 16.87
C ARG A 484 8.36 4.73 17.98
N GLN A 485 8.81 4.45 19.21
CA GLN A 485 7.94 4.39 20.38
C GLN A 485 7.29 5.75 20.67
N ASP A 486 8.04 6.86 20.55
CA ASP A 486 7.50 8.21 20.76
C ASP A 486 6.40 8.52 19.74
N VAL A 487 6.62 8.19 18.47
CA VAL A 487 5.64 8.39 17.39
C VAL A 487 4.38 7.55 17.61
N LEU A 488 4.54 6.26 17.98
CA LEU A 488 3.41 5.38 18.27
C LEU A 488 2.63 5.85 19.51
N THR A 489 3.32 6.25 20.58
CA THR A 489 2.68 6.77 21.79
C THR A 489 1.88 8.04 21.49
N ALA A 490 2.43 8.94 20.67
CA ALA A 490 1.75 10.17 20.28
C ALA A 490 0.46 9.93 19.46
N THR A 491 0.35 8.82 18.73
CA THR A 491 -0.88 8.48 17.98
C THR A 491 -2.08 8.16 18.86
N PHE A 492 -1.84 7.72 20.09
CA PHE A 492 -2.88 7.38 21.07
C PHE A 492 -3.03 8.44 22.17
N ALA A 493 -2.26 9.52 22.10
CA ALA A 493 -2.36 10.59 23.08
C ALA A 493 -3.75 11.25 23.04
N ASP A 494 -4.38 11.37 24.20
CA ASP A 494 -5.59 12.18 24.34
C ASP A 494 -5.27 13.62 23.99
N ALA A 495 -6.18 14.28 23.30
CA ALA A 495 -6.04 15.62 22.73
C ALA A 495 -5.93 16.75 23.77
N LYS A 496 -5.03 16.64 24.73
CA LYS A 496 -4.66 17.69 25.69
C LYS A 496 -3.30 18.26 25.30
N GLY A 497 -3.31 19.24 24.40
CA GLY A 497 -2.13 20.06 24.03
C GLY A 497 -0.96 19.29 23.37
N PRO A 498 -0.11 19.97 22.60
CA PRO A 498 1.11 19.36 22.09
C PRO A 498 2.02 18.97 23.26
N LEU A 499 2.62 17.77 23.21
CA LEU A 499 3.72 17.39 24.07
C LEU A 499 4.96 18.22 23.69
N THR A 500 4.98 19.50 24.08
CA THR A 500 6.18 20.33 24.02
C THR A 500 6.98 20.06 25.27
N GLY A 501 8.11 19.36 25.12
CA GLY A 501 9.09 19.18 26.18
C GLY A 501 9.20 17.77 26.74
N LEU A 502 9.84 16.88 26.03
CA LEU A 502 10.58 15.80 26.67
C LEU A 502 11.84 16.41 27.29
N PRO A 503 12.12 16.22 28.62
CA PRO A 503 13.34 16.71 29.22
C PRO A 503 14.53 16.02 28.56
N ALA A 504 15.54 16.82 28.19
CA ALA A 504 16.83 16.34 27.76
C ALA A 504 17.37 15.38 28.84
N THR A 505 17.57 14.11 28.50
CA THR A 505 18.30 13.17 29.35
C THR A 505 19.72 13.68 29.47
N SER A 506 20.03 14.27 30.64
CA SER A 506 21.40 14.57 31.04
C SER A 506 22.21 13.27 31.07
N PRO A 507 23.44 13.25 30.54
CA PRO A 507 24.33 12.11 30.72
C PRO A 507 24.67 12.00 32.21
N ARG A 508 24.46 10.82 32.79
CA ARG A 508 25.01 10.48 34.10
C ARG A 508 26.53 10.47 33.99
N GLY A 509 27.15 11.57 34.40
CA GLY A 509 28.53 11.62 34.79
C GLY A 509 28.61 10.99 36.18
N GLY A 510 29.44 9.97 36.30
CA GLY A 510 29.82 9.40 37.56
C GLY A 510 30.87 10.26 38.25
N GLU A 511 31.10 9.85 39.46
CA GLU A 511 32.32 9.94 40.30
C GLU A 511 32.17 10.73 41.60
N GLU A 512 32.28 9.92 42.62
CA GLU A 512 33.18 9.98 43.79
C GLU A 512 33.02 11.08 44.85
N GLY A 513 33.01 10.60 46.07
CA GLY A 513 33.43 11.37 47.23
C GLY A 513 32.78 11.08 48.57
N LEU A 514 33.08 9.96 49.23
CA LEU A 514 33.20 9.90 50.67
C LEU A 514 34.50 10.68 51.07
N PRO A 515 34.70 11.19 52.33
CA PRO A 515 34.15 10.82 53.62
C PRO A 515 33.97 11.97 54.65
N ARG A 516 33.13 11.88 55.62
CA ARG A 516 33.40 11.81 57.09
C ARG A 516 32.11 11.90 57.87
#